data_22cf4aab4d3c78de6f3b43c2c3a74a5b
#
_entry.id   22cf4aab4d3c78de6f3b43c2c3a74a5b
#
_cell.length_a   1.000
_cell.length_b   1.000
_cell.length_c   1.000
_cell.angle_alpha   90.00
_cell.angle_beta   90.00
_cell.angle_gamma   90.00
#
_symmetry.space_group_name_H-M   'P 1'
#
loop_
_entity.id
_entity.type
_entity.pdbx_description
1 polymer ?
#
loop_
_entity_poly.entity_id
_entity_poly.type
_entity_poly.pdbx_seq_one_letter_code
_entity_poly.pdbx_strand_id
1 'polypeptide(L)'
;GHHDIAYGLSLGGKILSRILERNEIVIKHSILDAAPLLPLPRWLVTPLKYYQCANVWTCYHWTGFWRWVFHSHYFDVILDECKKAYPFGGSKAVLDGYTSVYTTKLESISGSDIHYWYGTKEAFVARPQVSHLTSLHPETKVEVFKGMNHGQLLIDKPEEVAQRIMRMQYE
;
A
#
# COMPACT_ATOMS: atom_id res chain seq x y z
N GLY A 1 5.55 -15.53 16.85
CA GLY A 1 5.69 -14.24 17.55
C GLY A 1 4.35 -13.58 17.77
N HIS A 2 4.29 -12.73 18.76
CA HIS A 2 3.13 -11.88 19.04
C HIS A 2 3.50 -10.45 18.77
N HIS A 3 2.64 -9.72 18.07
CA HIS A 3 2.81 -8.30 17.77
C HIS A 3 1.50 -7.57 18.08
N ASP A 4 1.61 -6.41 18.72
CA ASP A 4 0.41 -5.64 19.08
C ASP A 4 -0.20 -4.99 17.83
N ILE A 5 0.62 -4.34 17.01
CA ILE A 5 0.15 -3.64 15.80
C ILE A 5 1.09 -3.91 14.62
N ALA A 6 0.51 -4.12 13.45
CA ALA A 6 1.23 -4.12 12.18
C ALA A 6 0.55 -3.16 11.19
N TYR A 7 1.34 -2.32 10.54
CA TYR A 7 0.91 -1.38 9.51
C TYR A 7 1.61 -1.69 8.19
N GLY A 8 0.85 -1.77 7.12
CA GLY A 8 1.37 -1.99 5.78
C GLY A 8 0.72 -1.09 4.76
N LEU A 9 1.53 -0.20 4.12
CA LEU A 9 1.10 0.63 3.02
C LEU A 9 1.33 -0.08 1.68
N SER A 10 0.34 -0.07 0.79
CA SER A 10 0.45 -0.54 -0.60
C SER A 10 1.03 -1.96 -0.70
N LEU A 11 2.23 -2.13 -1.24
CA LEU A 11 2.95 -3.40 -1.26
C LEU A 11 3.17 -3.97 0.15
N GLY A 12 3.47 -3.11 1.14
CA GLY A 12 3.57 -3.52 2.55
C GLY A 12 2.25 -4.09 3.08
N GLY A 13 1.13 -3.49 2.70
CA GLY A 13 -0.22 -4.01 3.01
C GLY A 13 -0.49 -5.36 2.35
N LYS A 14 -0.03 -5.57 1.12
CA LYS A 14 -0.10 -6.89 0.45
C LYS A 14 0.73 -7.95 1.18
N ILE A 15 1.94 -7.59 1.59
CA ILE A 15 2.80 -8.51 2.37
C ILE A 15 2.14 -8.85 3.70
N LEU A 16 1.64 -7.84 4.42
CA LEU A 16 0.93 -8.04 5.68
C LEU A 16 -0.30 -8.93 5.49
N SER A 17 -1.11 -8.72 4.45
CA SER A 17 -2.27 -9.57 4.16
C SER A 17 -1.87 -11.04 3.93
N ARG A 18 -0.71 -11.30 3.31
CA ARG A 18 -0.19 -12.67 3.11
C ARG A 18 0.32 -13.30 4.41
N ILE A 19 0.87 -12.50 5.32
CA ILE A 19 1.24 -12.96 6.67
C ILE A 19 -0.01 -13.38 7.45
N LEU A 20 -1.06 -12.55 7.41
CA LEU A 20 -2.34 -12.84 8.04
C LEU A 20 -3.03 -14.08 7.43
N GLU A 21 -2.93 -14.26 6.10
CA GLU A 21 -3.48 -15.45 5.43
C GLU A 21 -2.79 -16.75 5.88
N ARG A 22 -1.48 -16.71 6.10
CA ARG A 22 -0.73 -17.88 6.58
C ARG A 22 -0.98 -18.21 8.05
N ASN A 23 -1.45 -17.25 8.82
CA ASN A 23 -1.72 -17.40 10.25
C ASN A 23 -0.53 -17.92 11.08
N GLU A 24 0.69 -17.57 10.65
CA GLU A 24 1.93 -17.98 11.32
C GLU A 24 2.32 -17.06 12.48
N ILE A 25 1.77 -15.83 12.48
CA ILE A 25 2.07 -14.77 13.44
C ILE A 25 0.76 -14.21 13.99
N VAL A 26 0.67 -14.06 15.27
CA VAL A 26 -0.48 -13.40 15.93
C VAL A 26 -0.24 -11.90 15.93
N ILE A 27 -1.14 -11.16 15.31
CA ILE A 27 -1.15 -9.68 15.26
C ILE A 27 -2.49 -9.23 15.82
N LYS A 28 -2.47 -8.41 16.87
CA LYS A 28 -3.70 -7.93 17.52
C LYS A 28 -4.46 -6.95 16.61
N HIS A 29 -3.76 -5.95 16.09
CA HIS A 29 -4.33 -4.93 15.19
C HIS A 29 -3.54 -4.88 13.89
N SER A 30 -4.21 -5.01 12.77
CA SER A 30 -3.59 -5.01 11.43
C SER A 30 -4.17 -3.90 10.58
N ILE A 31 -3.32 -3.00 10.06
CA ILE A 31 -3.73 -1.88 9.22
C ILE A 31 -3.20 -2.12 7.81
N LEU A 32 -4.13 -2.31 6.88
CA LEU A 32 -3.89 -2.48 5.45
C LEU A 32 -4.20 -1.14 4.75
N ASP A 33 -3.19 -0.31 4.52
CA ASP A 33 -3.37 0.99 3.88
C ASP A 33 -3.20 0.83 2.37
N ALA A 34 -4.29 1.04 1.63
CA ALA A 34 -4.36 0.93 0.17
C ALA A 34 -3.77 -0.36 -0.41
N ALA A 35 -3.94 -1.47 0.30
CA ALA A 35 -3.36 -2.76 -0.05
C ALA A 35 -4.02 -3.39 -1.29
N PRO A 36 -3.26 -3.85 -2.31
CA PRO A 36 -3.80 -4.55 -3.46
C PRO A 36 -4.08 -6.03 -3.11
N LEU A 37 -5.31 -6.39 -2.81
CA LEU A 37 -5.73 -7.72 -2.37
C LEU A 37 -6.22 -8.61 -3.52
N LEU A 38 -6.77 -8.00 -4.57
CA LEU A 38 -7.24 -8.68 -5.78
C LEU A 38 -6.13 -8.77 -6.83
N PRO A 39 -6.09 -9.86 -7.61
CA PRO A 39 -5.14 -9.98 -8.70
C PRO A 39 -5.51 -9.07 -9.87
N LEU A 40 -4.49 -8.56 -10.54
CA LEU A 40 -4.65 -7.97 -11.86
C LEU A 40 -4.57 -9.06 -12.94
N PRO A 41 -5.27 -8.89 -14.05
CA PRO A 41 -5.09 -9.74 -15.23
C PRO A 41 -3.61 -9.75 -15.66
N ARG A 42 -3.06 -10.92 -15.98
CA ARG A 42 -1.64 -11.06 -16.33
C ARG A 42 -1.20 -10.13 -17.47
N TRP A 43 -2.08 -9.86 -18.41
CA TRP A 43 -1.79 -8.96 -19.53
C TRP A 43 -1.63 -7.49 -19.08
N LEU A 44 -2.20 -7.09 -17.93
CA LEU A 44 -2.00 -5.76 -17.34
C LEU A 44 -0.73 -5.69 -16.47
N VAL A 45 -0.30 -6.79 -15.88
CA VAL A 45 0.87 -6.81 -14.99
C VAL A 45 2.15 -6.46 -15.75
N THR A 46 2.32 -6.98 -16.97
CA THR A 46 3.51 -6.71 -17.78
C THR A 46 3.65 -5.22 -18.13
N PRO A 47 2.67 -4.54 -18.73
CA PRO A 47 2.78 -3.10 -18.98
C PRO A 47 2.91 -2.28 -17.69
N LEU A 48 2.26 -2.68 -16.58
CA LEU A 48 2.42 -2.00 -15.31
C LEU A 48 3.86 -2.05 -14.79
N LYS A 49 4.54 -3.19 -14.92
CA LYS A 49 5.98 -3.32 -14.56
C LYS A 49 6.84 -2.32 -15.32
N TYR A 50 6.69 -2.26 -16.64
CA TYR A 50 7.45 -1.33 -17.47
C TYR A 50 7.09 0.12 -17.16
N TYR A 51 5.82 0.41 -16.91
CA TYR A 51 5.37 1.73 -16.47
C TYR A 51 6.04 2.15 -15.16
N GLN A 52 6.12 1.26 -14.16
CA GLN A 52 6.81 1.56 -12.91
C GLN A 52 8.32 1.80 -13.11
N CYS A 53 8.98 1.00 -13.95
CA CYS A 53 10.37 1.23 -14.28
C CYS A 53 10.57 2.59 -14.96
N ALA A 54 9.70 2.95 -15.92
CA ALA A 54 9.75 4.23 -16.58
C ALA A 54 9.49 5.41 -15.63
N ASN A 55 8.56 5.26 -14.69
CA ASN A 55 8.29 6.26 -13.66
C ASN A 55 9.53 6.48 -12.77
N VAL A 56 10.13 5.43 -12.24
CA VAL A 56 11.34 5.55 -11.42
C VAL A 56 12.47 6.21 -12.21
N TRP A 57 12.65 5.82 -13.48
CA TRP A 57 13.65 6.40 -14.37
C TRP A 57 13.40 7.89 -14.62
N THR A 58 12.18 8.30 -14.95
CA THR A 58 11.82 9.70 -15.20
C THR A 58 11.91 10.55 -13.94
N CYS A 59 11.48 10.01 -12.79
CA CYS A 59 11.61 10.69 -11.49
C CYS A 59 13.08 10.95 -11.14
N TYR A 60 13.97 10.00 -11.43
CA TYR A 60 15.39 10.15 -11.20
C TYR A 60 16.02 11.22 -12.10
N HIS A 61 15.80 11.12 -13.43
CA HIS A 61 16.49 11.99 -14.40
C HIS A 61 15.84 13.38 -14.53
N TRP A 62 14.54 13.49 -14.28
CA TRP A 62 13.75 14.70 -14.50
C TRP A 62 13.14 15.27 -13.22
N THR A 63 13.77 15.06 -12.07
CA THR A 63 13.25 15.48 -10.76
C THR A 63 12.90 16.97 -10.71
N GLY A 64 13.75 17.85 -11.27
CA GLY A 64 13.49 19.29 -11.27
C GLY A 64 12.22 19.66 -12.03
N PHE A 65 11.99 19.02 -13.18
CA PHE A 65 10.77 19.21 -13.96
C PHE A 65 9.54 18.75 -13.19
N TRP A 66 9.56 17.58 -12.58
CA TRP A 66 8.44 17.06 -11.82
C TRP A 66 8.12 17.89 -10.57
N ARG A 67 9.13 18.39 -9.85
CA ARG A 67 8.93 19.32 -8.74
C ARG A 67 8.28 20.62 -9.20
N TRP A 68 8.67 21.14 -10.35
CA TRP A 68 8.04 22.31 -10.94
C TRP A 68 6.59 22.07 -11.34
N VAL A 69 6.24 20.89 -11.84
CA VAL A 69 4.86 20.54 -12.25
C VAL A 69 3.94 20.34 -11.05
N PHE A 70 4.38 19.61 -10.03
CA PHE A 70 3.46 19.12 -8.98
C PHE A 70 3.44 19.98 -7.72
N HIS A 71 4.42 20.81 -7.44
CA HIS A 71 4.47 21.80 -6.36
C HIS A 71 3.83 21.35 -5.01
N SER A 72 4.10 20.13 -4.55
CA SER A 72 3.55 19.67 -3.27
C SER A 72 4.54 18.83 -2.48
N HIS A 73 4.52 18.97 -1.16
CA HIS A 73 5.34 18.18 -0.24
C HIS A 73 5.20 16.67 -0.49
N TYR A 74 3.97 16.19 -0.69
CA TYR A 74 3.69 14.80 -1.01
C TYR A 74 4.48 14.30 -2.23
N PHE A 75 4.48 15.06 -3.33
CA PHE A 75 5.26 14.69 -4.52
C PHE A 75 6.75 14.81 -4.32
N ASP A 76 7.23 15.77 -3.54
CA ASP A 76 8.66 15.91 -3.23
C ASP A 76 9.20 14.68 -2.52
N VAL A 77 8.47 14.16 -1.52
CA VAL A 77 8.83 12.92 -0.82
C VAL A 77 8.83 11.73 -1.77
N ILE A 78 7.81 11.57 -2.63
CA ILE A 78 7.76 10.49 -3.62
C ILE A 78 8.94 10.56 -4.58
N LEU A 79 9.29 11.75 -5.08
CA LEU A 79 10.41 11.94 -6.00
C LEU A 79 11.76 11.58 -5.34
N ASP A 80 11.95 11.93 -4.07
CA ASP A 80 13.16 11.58 -3.34
C ASP A 80 13.25 10.07 -3.07
N GLU A 81 12.15 9.41 -2.76
CA GLU A 81 12.11 7.94 -2.64
C GLU A 81 12.34 7.25 -3.99
N CYS A 82 11.76 7.76 -5.09
CA CYS A 82 12.06 7.25 -6.43
C CYS A 82 13.54 7.35 -6.77
N LYS A 83 14.22 8.43 -6.38
CA LYS A 83 15.68 8.57 -6.57
C LYS A 83 16.46 7.50 -5.81
N LYS A 84 16.10 7.24 -4.57
CA LYS A 84 16.73 6.19 -3.75
C LYS A 84 16.49 4.81 -4.34
N ALA A 85 15.30 4.57 -4.90
CA ALA A 85 14.91 3.30 -5.50
C ALA A 85 15.54 3.05 -6.87
N TYR A 86 16.00 4.08 -7.59
CA TYR A 86 16.47 3.98 -8.97
C TYR A 86 17.54 2.90 -9.20
N PRO A 87 18.58 2.75 -8.36
CA PRO A 87 19.58 1.71 -8.55
C PRO A 87 19.03 0.27 -8.50
N PHE A 88 17.84 0.09 -7.89
CA PHE A 88 17.22 -1.22 -7.64
C PHE A 88 15.98 -1.45 -8.52
N GLY A 89 15.34 -0.38 -9.01
CA GLY A 89 14.00 -0.39 -9.59
C GLY A 89 13.85 -1.22 -10.88
N GLY A 90 14.96 -1.45 -11.60
CA GLY A 90 15.00 -2.29 -12.80
C GLY A 90 15.50 -3.72 -12.56
N SER A 91 15.82 -4.09 -11.32
CA SER A 91 16.34 -5.43 -11.05
C SER A 91 15.30 -6.52 -11.31
N LYS A 92 15.76 -7.68 -11.77
CA LYS A 92 14.89 -8.85 -12.02
C LYS A 92 14.09 -9.21 -10.76
N ALA A 93 14.69 -9.13 -9.58
CA ALA A 93 14.04 -9.45 -8.30
C ALA A 93 12.84 -8.55 -8.02
N VAL A 94 12.96 -7.23 -8.27
CA VAL A 94 11.86 -6.28 -8.13
C VAL A 94 10.75 -6.58 -9.14
N LEU A 95 11.09 -6.82 -10.41
CA LEU A 95 10.12 -7.13 -11.45
C LEU A 95 9.37 -8.45 -11.19
N ASP A 96 10.06 -9.46 -10.70
CA ASP A 96 9.45 -10.74 -10.32
C ASP A 96 8.58 -10.59 -9.07
N GLY A 97 9.01 -9.79 -8.09
CA GLY A 97 8.22 -9.40 -6.93
C GLY A 97 6.90 -8.73 -7.31
N TYR A 98 6.94 -7.75 -8.21
CA TYR A 98 5.73 -7.13 -8.77
C TYR A 98 4.78 -8.16 -9.39
N THR A 99 5.30 -9.09 -10.18
CA THR A 99 4.48 -10.14 -10.79
C THR A 99 3.76 -10.96 -9.72
N SER A 100 4.49 -11.43 -8.72
CA SER A 100 3.92 -12.20 -7.61
C SER A 100 2.82 -11.43 -6.88
N VAL A 101 3.09 -10.16 -6.52
CA VAL A 101 2.15 -9.30 -5.79
C VAL A 101 0.85 -9.11 -6.56
N TYR A 102 0.94 -8.76 -7.83
CA TYR A 102 -0.24 -8.40 -8.62
C TYR A 102 -0.97 -9.57 -9.26
N THR A 103 -0.41 -10.77 -9.25
CA THR A 103 -1.09 -11.97 -9.80
C THR A 103 -1.73 -12.85 -8.74
N THR A 104 -1.48 -12.60 -7.45
CA THR A 104 -2.02 -13.41 -6.36
C THR A 104 -3.24 -12.74 -5.72
N LYS A 105 -4.30 -13.53 -5.56
CA LYS A 105 -5.51 -13.16 -4.85
C LYS A 105 -5.36 -13.51 -3.37
N LEU A 106 -5.92 -12.69 -2.48
CA LEU A 106 -6.11 -13.07 -1.08
C LEU A 106 -7.29 -14.02 -0.99
N GLU A 107 -7.09 -15.24 -0.51
CA GLU A 107 -8.14 -16.26 -0.45
C GLU A 107 -8.79 -16.36 0.95
N SER A 108 -8.02 -16.05 1.98
CA SER A 108 -8.48 -16.03 3.36
C SER A 108 -7.71 -14.98 4.15
N ILE A 109 -8.21 -14.59 5.29
CA ILE A 109 -7.50 -13.71 6.21
C ILE A 109 -7.88 -14.07 7.65
N SER A 110 -6.89 -14.11 8.52
CA SER A 110 -7.06 -14.32 9.96
C SER A 110 -6.54 -13.10 10.72
N GLY A 111 -7.20 -12.76 11.80
CA GLY A 111 -6.85 -11.62 12.64
C GLY A 111 -8.06 -11.18 13.44
N SER A 112 -7.85 -10.60 14.61
CA SER A 112 -8.94 -10.16 15.49
C SER A 112 -9.44 -8.77 15.16
N ASP A 113 -8.54 -7.87 14.71
CA ASP A 113 -8.89 -6.49 14.40
C ASP A 113 -8.15 -6.03 13.14
N ILE A 114 -8.87 -6.02 12.02
CA ILE A 114 -8.34 -5.67 10.71
C ILE A 114 -8.94 -4.35 10.26
N HIS A 115 -8.08 -3.40 9.95
CA HIS A 115 -8.41 -2.10 9.40
C HIS A 115 -7.99 -2.00 7.94
N TYR A 116 -8.84 -1.43 7.10
CA TYR A 116 -8.48 -1.06 5.74
C TYR A 116 -8.61 0.46 5.56
N TRP A 117 -7.49 1.11 5.27
CA TRP A 117 -7.40 2.54 5.09
C TRP A 117 -7.22 2.90 3.61
N TYR A 118 -7.81 4.01 3.16
CA TYR A 118 -7.55 4.55 1.82
C TYR A 118 -8.00 5.99 1.66
N GLY A 119 -7.40 6.71 0.71
CA GLY A 119 -7.78 8.07 0.35
C GLY A 119 -8.91 8.11 -0.68
N THR A 120 -9.77 9.14 -0.63
CA THR A 120 -10.90 9.26 -1.59
C THR A 120 -10.43 9.41 -3.04
N LYS A 121 -9.23 9.93 -3.29
CA LYS A 121 -8.70 10.10 -4.66
C LYS A 121 -8.31 8.77 -5.31
N GLU A 122 -8.11 7.71 -4.53
CA GLU A 122 -7.86 6.36 -5.01
C GLU A 122 -9.04 5.40 -4.83
N ALA A 123 -10.20 5.91 -4.42
CA ALA A 123 -11.39 5.10 -4.12
C ALA A 123 -11.79 4.15 -5.27
N PHE A 124 -11.53 4.53 -6.51
CA PHE A 124 -11.79 3.68 -7.67
C PHE A 124 -11.03 2.35 -7.61
N VAL A 125 -9.78 2.36 -7.16
CA VAL A 125 -8.96 1.16 -7.00
C VAL A 125 -9.22 0.47 -5.66
N ALA A 126 -9.44 1.24 -4.60
CA ALA A 126 -9.56 0.73 -3.23
C ALA A 126 -10.91 0.02 -2.96
N ARG A 127 -12.03 0.52 -3.48
CA ARG A 127 -13.36 -0.05 -3.21
C ARG A 127 -13.51 -1.53 -3.56
N PRO A 128 -13.02 -2.03 -4.71
CA PRO A 128 -13.04 -3.46 -5.01
C PRO A 128 -12.22 -4.28 -3.99
N GLN A 129 -11.09 -3.75 -3.51
CA GLN A 129 -10.26 -4.39 -2.49
C GLN A 129 -11.00 -4.50 -1.16
N VAL A 130 -11.65 -3.39 -0.74
CA VAL A 130 -12.50 -3.36 0.46
C VAL A 130 -13.62 -4.38 0.35
N SER A 131 -14.36 -4.38 -0.77
CA SER A 131 -15.46 -5.33 -0.97
C SER A 131 -14.99 -6.78 -0.88
N HIS A 132 -13.82 -7.08 -1.46
CA HIS A 132 -13.23 -8.41 -1.35
C HIS A 132 -12.82 -8.73 0.09
N LEU A 133 -12.12 -7.81 0.78
CA LEU A 133 -11.69 -8.01 2.15
C LEU A 133 -12.87 -8.22 3.11
N THR A 134 -13.91 -7.38 3.01
CA THR A 134 -15.11 -7.52 3.86
C THR A 134 -15.92 -8.78 3.57
N SER A 135 -15.80 -9.36 2.37
CA SER A 135 -16.38 -10.68 2.07
C SER A 135 -15.64 -11.83 2.76
N LEU A 136 -14.34 -11.67 3.01
CA LEU A 136 -13.51 -12.64 3.74
C LEU A 136 -13.54 -12.43 5.26
N HIS A 137 -13.64 -11.16 5.69
CA HIS A 137 -13.64 -10.75 7.09
C HIS A 137 -14.65 -9.61 7.28
N PRO A 138 -15.93 -9.92 7.57
CA PRO A 138 -17.02 -8.94 7.68
C PRO A 138 -16.80 -7.86 8.75
N GLU A 139 -16.02 -8.16 9.79
CA GLU A 139 -15.73 -7.25 10.89
C GLU A 139 -14.63 -6.23 10.57
N THR A 140 -14.08 -6.24 9.35
CA THR A 140 -13.06 -5.29 8.92
C THR A 140 -13.54 -3.85 9.09
N LYS A 141 -12.78 -3.05 9.81
CA LYS A 141 -13.02 -1.62 9.97
C LYS A 141 -12.44 -0.85 8.77
N VAL A 142 -13.29 -0.07 8.09
CA VAL A 142 -12.88 0.67 6.88
C VAL A 142 -12.83 2.16 7.18
N GLU A 143 -11.66 2.78 6.99
CA GLU A 143 -11.48 4.21 7.15
C GLU A 143 -11.14 4.88 5.81
N VAL A 144 -11.85 5.98 5.53
CA VAL A 144 -11.73 6.71 4.26
C VAL A 144 -11.28 8.15 4.50
N PHE A 145 -10.12 8.51 3.98
CA PHE A 145 -9.53 9.83 4.18
C PHE A 145 -9.86 10.77 3.03
N LYS A 146 -10.72 11.75 3.33
CA LYS A 146 -11.23 12.71 2.34
C LYS A 146 -10.10 13.56 1.74
N GLY A 147 -10.04 13.62 0.41
CA GLY A 147 -9.09 14.45 -0.34
C GLY A 147 -7.67 13.87 -0.43
N MET A 148 -7.39 12.72 0.19
CA MET A 148 -6.07 12.10 0.18
C MET A 148 -5.86 11.19 -1.03
N ASN A 149 -4.62 11.15 -1.50
CA ASN A 149 -4.09 10.18 -2.46
C ASN A 149 -3.52 8.96 -1.75
N HIS A 150 -3.00 8.03 -2.53
CA HIS A 150 -2.29 6.82 -2.10
C HIS A 150 -1.13 7.11 -1.13
N GLY A 151 -1.23 6.67 0.12
CA GLY A 151 -0.21 6.91 1.15
C GLY A 151 -0.03 8.37 1.58
N GLN A 152 -0.85 9.31 1.08
CA GLN A 152 -0.69 10.73 1.35
C GLN A 152 -0.91 11.06 2.83
N LEU A 153 -1.78 10.34 3.52
CA LEU A 153 -2.01 10.55 4.94
C LEU A 153 -0.71 10.36 5.75
N LEU A 154 0.04 9.31 5.47
CA LEU A 154 1.29 9.01 6.16
C LEU A 154 2.36 10.09 5.91
N ILE A 155 2.39 10.67 4.70
CA ILE A 155 3.38 11.67 4.31
C ILE A 155 3.03 13.05 4.87
N ASP A 156 1.77 13.49 4.70
CA ASP A 156 1.37 14.85 5.03
C ASP A 156 0.94 15.02 6.50
N LYS A 157 0.53 13.91 7.16
CA LYS A 157 0.00 13.93 8.53
C LYS A 157 0.52 12.74 9.38
N PRO A 158 1.84 12.55 9.50
CA PRO A 158 2.41 11.42 10.22
C PRO A 158 1.99 11.38 11.69
N GLU A 159 1.79 12.54 12.33
CA GLU A 159 1.34 12.62 13.73
C GLU A 159 -0.11 12.10 13.88
N GLU A 160 -0.98 12.37 12.91
CA GLU A 160 -2.36 11.85 12.92
C GLU A 160 -2.36 10.33 12.80
N VAL A 161 -1.51 9.78 11.91
CA VAL A 161 -1.33 8.33 11.77
C VAL A 161 -0.82 7.72 13.07
N ALA A 162 0.23 8.29 13.67
CA ALA A 162 0.80 7.82 14.92
C ALA A 162 -0.23 7.84 16.07
N GLN A 163 -1.01 8.92 16.20
CA GLN A 163 -2.06 9.02 17.22
C GLN A 163 -3.16 7.97 17.03
N ARG A 164 -3.56 7.67 15.80
CA ARG A 164 -4.55 6.63 15.50
C ARG A 164 -4.02 5.25 15.89
N ILE A 165 -2.78 4.94 15.51
CA ILE A 165 -2.12 3.70 15.87
C ILE A 165 -2.00 3.55 17.39
N MET A 166 -1.56 4.61 18.09
CA MET A 166 -1.46 4.58 19.56
C MET A 166 -2.82 4.34 20.24
N ARG A 167 -3.92 4.91 19.74
CA ARG A 167 -5.26 4.65 20.29
C ARG A 167 -5.65 3.18 20.23
N MET A 168 -5.31 2.49 19.14
CA MET A 168 -5.60 1.07 18.99
C MET A 168 -4.90 0.19 20.04
N GLN A 169 -3.76 0.65 20.60
CA GLN A 169 -3.07 -0.10 21.67
C GLN A 169 -3.87 -0.17 22.99
N TYR A 170 -4.79 0.77 23.18
CA TYR A 170 -5.58 0.87 24.41
C TYR A 170 -7.00 0.32 24.28
N GLU A 171 -7.38 -0.13 23.07
CA GLU A 171 -8.64 -0.83 22.78
C GLU A 171 -8.45 -2.37 22.87
#